data_fff4b73b13d829b53f62a1e0c30c353e
#
_entry.id   fff4b73b13d829b53f62a1e0c30c353e
#
_cell.length_a   1.000
_cell.length_b   1.000
_cell.length_c   1.000
_cell.angle_alpha   90.00
_cell.angle_beta   90.00
_cell.angle_gamma   90.00
#
_symmetry.space_group_name_H-M   'P 1'
#
loop_
_entity.id
_entity.type
_entity.pdbx_description
1 polymer ?
#
loop_
_entity_poly.entity_id
_entity_poly.type
_entity_poly.pdbx_seq_one_letter_code
_entity_poly.pdbx_strand_id
1 'polypeptide(L)'
;ELLTVAGFPDGFDATIKLPAIYSYSKRAGEVIADMLGKVGIRLTIEIVEWGQWIDRIFKKREYQLTMIGHVEAWDIGIYANPDYYFQYDSQVFRDAYAKALKAPNEEEKAKWFGRCQAIIADDAVNGYLFSASGLPTMKSHVMGWWENYPTVALDCTRVWLKK
;
A
#
# COMPACT_ATOMS: atom_id res chain seq x y z
N GLU A 1 6.53 -18.50 17.59
CA GLU A 1 5.34 -18.53 18.47
C GLU A 1 4.04 -18.29 17.67
N LEU A 2 3.87 -17.14 16.96
CA LEU A 2 2.64 -16.87 16.18
C LEU A 2 2.38 -17.93 15.09
N LEU A 3 3.39 -18.39 14.39
CA LEU A 3 3.25 -19.44 13.38
C LEU A 3 2.78 -20.77 14.00
N THR A 4 3.28 -21.11 15.19
CA THR A 4 2.84 -22.30 15.91
C THR A 4 1.35 -22.23 16.28
N VAL A 5 0.91 -21.07 16.80
CA VAL A 5 -0.50 -20.81 17.10
C VAL A 5 -1.38 -20.87 15.85
N ALA A 6 -0.85 -20.41 14.71
CA ALA A 6 -1.53 -20.46 13.42
C ALA A 6 -1.53 -21.86 12.76
N GLY A 7 -0.91 -22.86 13.37
CA GLY A 7 -0.85 -24.24 12.85
C GLY A 7 0.34 -24.50 11.90
N PHE A 8 1.32 -23.61 11.86
CA PHE A 8 2.52 -23.74 11.00
C PHE A 8 3.81 -23.76 11.83
N PRO A 9 4.01 -24.70 12.76
CA PRO A 9 5.20 -24.71 13.64
C PRO A 9 6.52 -24.79 12.88
N ASP A 10 6.54 -25.43 11.70
CA ASP A 10 7.70 -25.58 10.83
C ASP A 10 7.77 -24.52 9.71
N GLY A 11 6.90 -23.51 9.77
CA GLY A 11 6.74 -22.51 8.73
C GLY A 11 5.99 -23.02 7.50
N PHE A 12 6.07 -22.27 6.40
CA PHE A 12 5.41 -22.63 5.14
C PHE A 12 6.08 -21.97 3.95
N ASP A 13 5.73 -22.43 2.74
CA ASP A 13 6.16 -21.85 1.48
C ASP A 13 5.08 -20.91 0.94
N ALA A 14 5.49 -19.76 0.42
CA ALA A 14 4.60 -18.80 -0.21
C ALA A 14 5.28 -18.13 -1.42
N THR A 15 4.47 -17.52 -2.28
CA THR A 15 4.93 -16.77 -3.45
C THR A 15 4.58 -15.30 -3.32
N ILE A 16 5.54 -14.43 -3.62
CA ILE A 16 5.31 -12.99 -3.77
C ILE A 16 5.49 -12.58 -5.23
N LYS A 17 4.45 -11.97 -5.83
CA LYS A 17 4.47 -11.48 -7.21
C LYS A 17 4.75 -9.98 -7.23
N LEU A 18 5.84 -9.57 -7.87
CA LEU A 18 6.34 -8.21 -7.86
C LEU A 18 6.30 -7.61 -9.27
N PRO A 19 5.71 -6.40 -9.46
CA PRO A 19 5.69 -5.75 -10.76
C PRO A 19 7.07 -5.26 -11.16
N ALA A 20 7.52 -5.63 -12.36
CA ALA A 20 8.84 -5.32 -12.90
C ALA A 20 9.11 -3.82 -13.07
N ILE A 21 8.07 -3.03 -13.25
CA ILE A 21 8.19 -1.58 -13.52
C ILE A 21 8.73 -0.76 -12.34
N TYR A 22 8.62 -1.28 -11.11
CA TYR A 22 9.07 -0.58 -9.92
C TYR A 22 10.44 -1.06 -9.47
N SER A 23 11.46 -0.23 -9.62
CA SER A 23 12.85 -0.56 -9.26
C SER A 23 13.03 -0.95 -7.79
N TYR A 24 12.20 -0.42 -6.89
CA TYR A 24 12.25 -0.73 -5.47
C TYR A 24 11.65 -2.11 -5.13
N SER A 25 10.69 -2.62 -5.94
CA SER A 25 9.90 -3.79 -5.57
C SER A 25 10.75 -5.06 -5.45
N LYS A 26 11.65 -5.30 -6.41
CA LYS A 26 12.57 -6.44 -6.36
C LYS A 26 13.44 -6.43 -5.11
N ARG A 27 14.11 -5.29 -4.85
CA ARG A 27 15.01 -5.14 -3.70
C ARG A 27 14.28 -5.28 -2.37
N ALA A 28 13.10 -4.66 -2.24
CA ALA A 28 12.29 -4.80 -1.05
C ALA A 28 11.78 -6.24 -0.87
N GLY A 29 11.39 -6.90 -1.96
CA GLY A 29 10.98 -8.30 -1.94
C GLY A 29 12.10 -9.23 -1.47
N GLU A 30 13.34 -9.03 -1.91
CA GLU A 30 14.50 -9.79 -1.46
C GLU A 30 14.74 -9.61 0.06
N VAL A 31 14.63 -8.38 0.58
CA VAL A 31 14.76 -8.09 2.02
C VAL A 31 13.63 -8.76 2.80
N ILE A 32 12.39 -8.67 2.33
CA ILE A 32 11.24 -9.29 3.00
C ILE A 32 11.39 -10.82 3.00
N ALA A 33 11.83 -11.42 1.90
CA ALA A 33 12.07 -12.86 1.83
C ALA A 33 13.12 -13.32 2.84
N ASP A 34 14.22 -12.57 2.98
CA ASP A 34 15.23 -12.86 4.01
C ASP A 34 14.68 -12.73 5.44
N MET A 35 13.91 -11.67 5.70
CA MET A 35 13.31 -11.46 7.02
C MET A 35 12.28 -12.54 7.38
N LEU A 36 11.43 -12.91 6.45
CA LEU A 36 10.43 -13.96 6.64
C LEU A 36 11.06 -15.36 6.74
N GLY A 37 12.14 -15.60 5.98
CA GLY A 37 12.93 -16.83 6.08
C GLY A 37 13.45 -17.10 7.49
N LYS A 38 13.83 -16.05 8.23
CA LYS A 38 14.32 -16.16 9.62
C LYS A 38 13.26 -16.66 10.62
N VAL A 39 12.00 -16.55 10.25
CA VAL A 39 10.88 -17.06 11.07
C VAL A 39 10.21 -18.29 10.46
N GLY A 40 10.76 -18.86 9.39
CA GLY A 40 10.32 -20.11 8.78
C GLY A 40 9.35 -19.93 7.58
N ILE A 41 9.11 -18.70 7.12
CA ILE A 41 8.29 -18.48 5.92
C ILE A 41 9.23 -18.34 4.72
N ARG A 42 9.17 -19.29 3.79
CA ARG A 42 10.03 -19.35 2.60
C ARG A 42 9.32 -18.73 1.42
N LEU A 43 9.76 -17.53 0.99
CA LEU A 43 9.17 -16.82 -0.13
C LEU A 43 9.88 -17.12 -1.45
N THR A 44 9.11 -17.54 -2.44
CA THR A 44 9.52 -17.52 -3.85
C THR A 44 9.12 -16.17 -4.46
N ILE A 45 10.10 -15.47 -5.06
CA ILE A 45 9.87 -14.18 -5.71
C ILE A 45 9.62 -14.41 -7.19
N GLU A 46 8.46 -13.96 -7.68
CA GLU A 46 8.10 -13.93 -9.10
C GLU A 46 8.04 -12.48 -9.57
N ILE A 47 8.88 -12.12 -10.53
CA ILE A 47 8.82 -10.82 -11.20
C ILE A 47 7.84 -10.92 -12.37
N VAL A 48 6.84 -10.06 -12.40
CA VAL A 48 5.79 -10.06 -13.42
C VAL A 48 5.75 -8.74 -14.18
N GLU A 49 5.48 -8.82 -15.48
CA GLU A 49 5.27 -7.64 -16.31
C GLU A 49 4.00 -6.89 -15.90
N TRP A 50 3.98 -5.56 -16.11
CA TRP A 50 2.87 -4.71 -15.64
C TRP A 50 1.50 -5.14 -16.16
N GLY A 51 1.41 -5.49 -17.43
CA GLY A 51 0.15 -5.99 -18.01
C GLY A 51 -0.33 -7.29 -17.37
N GLN A 52 0.59 -8.19 -17.04
CA GLN A 52 0.29 -9.43 -16.32
C GLN A 52 -0.12 -9.15 -14.86
N TRP A 53 0.52 -8.17 -14.20
CA TRP A 53 0.14 -7.77 -12.85
C TRP A 53 -1.31 -7.26 -12.84
N ILE A 54 -1.67 -6.36 -13.77
CA ILE A 54 -3.04 -5.83 -13.90
C ILE A 54 -4.05 -6.96 -14.17
N ASP A 55 -3.75 -7.88 -15.07
CA ASP A 55 -4.71 -8.94 -15.45
C ASP A 55 -4.84 -10.00 -14.35
N ARG A 56 -3.71 -10.55 -13.88
CA ARG A 56 -3.72 -11.70 -12.98
C ARG A 56 -3.87 -11.32 -11.51
N ILE A 57 -3.19 -10.26 -11.06
CA ILE A 57 -3.19 -9.87 -9.65
C ILE A 57 -4.36 -8.93 -9.36
N PHE A 58 -4.42 -7.80 -10.05
CA PHE A 58 -5.44 -6.78 -9.77
C PHE A 58 -6.86 -7.26 -10.14
N LYS A 59 -7.05 -7.82 -11.34
CA LYS A 59 -8.39 -8.24 -11.81
C LYS A 59 -8.79 -9.63 -11.32
N LYS A 60 -7.89 -10.63 -11.48
CA LYS A 60 -8.21 -12.04 -11.20
C LYS A 60 -7.86 -12.48 -9.78
N ARG A 61 -7.08 -11.67 -9.03
CA ARG A 61 -6.71 -11.97 -7.63
C ARG A 61 -5.91 -13.27 -7.48
N GLU A 62 -5.13 -13.64 -8.51
CA GLU A 62 -4.31 -14.85 -8.57
C GLU A 62 -2.95 -14.64 -7.91
N TYR A 63 -2.89 -14.41 -6.62
CA TYR A 63 -1.65 -14.22 -5.87
C TYR A 63 -1.81 -14.61 -4.40
N GLN A 64 -0.70 -14.91 -3.73
CA GLN A 64 -0.63 -15.02 -2.27
C GLN A 64 -0.16 -13.72 -1.66
N LEU A 65 0.96 -13.18 -2.16
CA LEU A 65 1.50 -11.88 -1.76
C LEU A 65 1.84 -11.06 -3.00
N THR A 66 1.71 -9.75 -2.89
CA THR A 66 2.20 -8.79 -3.89
C THR A 66 2.64 -7.51 -3.19
N MET A 67 3.40 -6.68 -3.89
CA MET A 67 3.83 -5.37 -3.39
C MET A 67 3.56 -4.31 -4.44
N ILE A 68 2.97 -3.20 -4.03
CA ILE A 68 2.71 -2.06 -4.90
C ILE A 68 2.64 -0.76 -4.08
N GLY A 69 2.86 0.38 -4.72
CA GLY A 69 2.61 1.68 -4.13
C GLY A 69 1.17 2.14 -4.40
N HIS A 70 0.50 2.62 -3.37
CA HIS A 70 -0.76 3.35 -3.48
C HIS A 70 -0.50 4.85 -3.30
N VAL A 71 -1.11 5.67 -4.14
CA VAL A 71 -0.86 7.12 -4.21
C VAL A 71 -2.15 7.94 -4.29
N GLU A 72 -3.29 7.29 -4.27
CA GLU A 72 -4.59 7.93 -4.36
C GLU A 72 -4.94 8.64 -3.05
N ALA A 73 -5.46 9.85 -3.16
CA ALA A 73 -6.01 10.56 -2.02
C ALA A 73 -7.25 9.81 -1.48
N TRP A 74 -7.35 9.69 -0.15
CA TRP A 74 -8.47 9.00 0.51
C TRP A 74 -8.59 7.51 0.21
N ASP A 75 -7.48 6.89 -0.03
CA ASP A 75 -7.34 5.47 -0.40
C ASP A 75 -7.99 4.49 0.61
N ILE A 76 -8.16 4.90 1.86
CA ILE A 76 -8.77 4.09 2.91
C ILE A 76 -10.17 3.54 2.54
N GLY A 77 -10.88 4.19 1.63
CA GLY A 77 -12.19 3.74 1.15
C GLY A 77 -12.17 2.41 0.40
N ILE A 78 -11.03 2.02 -0.17
CA ILE A 78 -10.88 0.75 -0.90
C ILE A 78 -11.08 -0.47 0.00
N TYR A 79 -10.77 -0.36 1.30
CA TYR A 79 -10.99 -1.43 2.28
C TYR A 79 -12.47 -1.66 2.60
N ALA A 80 -13.37 -0.75 2.22
CA ALA A 80 -14.82 -0.96 2.32
C ALA A 80 -15.40 -1.76 1.15
N ASN A 81 -14.62 -2.00 0.10
CA ASN A 81 -15.02 -2.74 -1.08
C ASN A 81 -14.48 -4.19 -1.02
N PRO A 82 -15.30 -5.19 -0.71
CA PRO A 82 -14.84 -6.58 -0.65
C PRO A 82 -14.40 -7.12 -2.01
N ASP A 83 -14.82 -6.48 -3.11
CA ASP A 83 -14.41 -6.82 -4.47
C ASP A 83 -13.09 -6.19 -4.90
N TYR A 84 -12.48 -5.37 -4.05
CA TYR A 84 -11.14 -4.86 -4.34
C TYR A 84 -10.09 -5.98 -4.29
N TYR A 85 -8.99 -5.84 -5.00
CA TYR A 85 -8.02 -6.94 -5.14
C TYR A 85 -7.38 -7.40 -3.84
N PHE A 86 -7.48 -6.67 -2.74
CA PHE A 86 -7.09 -7.10 -1.40
C PHE A 86 -7.94 -8.26 -0.86
N GLN A 87 -9.15 -8.47 -1.40
CA GLN A 87 -10.09 -9.50 -0.95
C GLN A 87 -10.43 -9.39 0.54
N TYR A 88 -10.44 -8.16 1.06
CA TYR A 88 -10.75 -7.88 2.45
C TYR A 88 -12.24 -7.63 2.63
N ASP A 89 -12.90 -8.46 3.43
CA ASP A 89 -14.32 -8.38 3.73
C ASP A 89 -14.54 -8.26 5.24
N SER A 90 -14.71 -7.03 5.71
CA SER A 90 -14.94 -6.73 7.13
C SER A 90 -16.15 -5.82 7.31
N GLN A 91 -17.22 -6.35 7.91
CA GLN A 91 -18.39 -5.53 8.24
C GLN A 91 -18.05 -4.48 9.30
N VAL A 92 -17.17 -4.81 10.23
CA VAL A 92 -16.70 -3.89 11.29
C VAL A 92 -16.02 -2.67 10.68
N PHE A 93 -15.19 -2.89 9.64
CA PHE A 93 -14.55 -1.80 8.90
C PHE A 93 -15.60 -0.95 8.16
N ARG A 94 -16.50 -1.58 7.41
CA ARG A 94 -17.56 -0.86 6.66
C ARG A 94 -18.42 0.01 7.56
N ASP A 95 -18.79 -0.49 8.74
CA ASP A 95 -19.58 0.26 9.71
C ASP A 95 -18.81 1.47 10.26
N ALA A 96 -17.52 1.32 10.58
CA ALA A 96 -16.67 2.41 11.02
C ALA A 96 -16.47 3.46 9.92
N TYR A 97 -16.24 3.02 8.69
CA TYR A 97 -16.07 3.89 7.53
C TYR A 97 -17.36 4.68 7.21
N ALA A 98 -18.52 4.02 7.26
CA ALA A 98 -19.81 4.70 7.08
C ALA A 98 -20.05 5.80 8.13
N LYS A 99 -19.61 5.58 9.39
CA LYS A 99 -19.67 6.59 10.45
C LYS A 99 -18.70 7.74 10.18
N ALA A 100 -17.49 7.46 9.68
CA ALA A 100 -16.54 8.51 9.29
C ALA A 100 -17.11 9.43 8.19
N LEU A 101 -17.76 8.84 7.17
CA LEU A 101 -18.36 9.60 6.07
C LEU A 101 -19.58 10.45 6.50
N LYS A 102 -20.29 10.03 7.55
CA LYS A 102 -21.49 10.71 8.06
C LYS A 102 -21.20 11.62 9.27
N ALA A 103 -19.93 11.72 9.67
CA ALA A 103 -19.54 12.48 10.84
C ALA A 103 -19.94 13.97 10.71
N PRO A 104 -20.53 14.59 11.76
CA PRO A 104 -21.07 15.94 11.69
C PRO A 104 -19.98 17.03 11.70
N ASN A 105 -18.77 16.70 12.09
CA ASN A 105 -17.64 17.62 12.19
C ASN A 105 -16.30 16.89 11.98
N GLU A 106 -15.23 17.67 11.81
CA GLU A 106 -13.88 17.12 11.55
C GLU A 106 -13.30 16.31 12.72
N GLU A 107 -13.67 16.61 13.96
CA GLU A 107 -13.21 15.86 15.13
C GLU A 107 -13.79 14.43 15.13
N GLU A 108 -15.08 14.29 15.00
CA GLU A 108 -15.73 12.97 14.90
C GLU A 108 -15.28 12.21 13.65
N LYS A 109 -15.07 12.91 12.56
CA LYS A 109 -14.54 12.33 11.31
C LYS A 109 -13.13 11.76 11.51
N ALA A 110 -12.23 12.54 12.10
CA ALA A 110 -10.88 12.09 12.43
C ALA A 110 -10.87 10.87 13.36
N LYS A 111 -11.72 10.88 14.38
CA LYS A 111 -11.91 9.76 15.32
C LYS A 111 -12.31 8.47 14.59
N TRP A 112 -13.30 8.54 13.69
CA TRP A 112 -13.75 7.34 12.97
C TRP A 112 -12.75 6.86 11.92
N PHE A 113 -12.03 7.77 11.23
CA PHE A 113 -10.93 7.36 10.37
C PHE A 113 -9.78 6.74 11.15
N GLY A 114 -9.46 7.25 12.34
CA GLY A 114 -8.51 6.61 13.24
C GLY A 114 -8.94 5.20 13.64
N ARG A 115 -10.25 5.00 13.88
CA ARG A 115 -10.78 3.64 14.13
C ARG A 115 -10.65 2.72 12.91
N CYS A 116 -10.90 3.23 11.70
CA CYS A 116 -10.69 2.49 10.45
C CYS A 116 -9.23 2.02 10.31
N GLN A 117 -8.28 2.92 10.56
CA GLN A 117 -6.85 2.59 10.52
C GLN A 117 -6.48 1.50 11.53
N ALA A 118 -7.00 1.59 12.76
CA ALA A 118 -6.76 0.58 13.78
C ALA A 118 -7.31 -0.80 13.37
N ILE A 119 -8.51 -0.85 12.79
CA ILE A 119 -9.11 -2.12 12.31
C ILE A 119 -8.24 -2.76 11.23
N ILE A 120 -7.79 -1.98 10.22
CA ILE A 120 -6.94 -2.51 9.14
C ILE A 120 -5.61 -3.06 9.71
N ALA A 121 -5.03 -2.35 10.68
CA ALA A 121 -3.79 -2.77 11.31
C ALA A 121 -3.97 -4.05 12.15
N ASP A 122 -5.04 -4.12 12.94
CA ASP A 122 -5.37 -5.28 13.78
C ASP A 122 -5.69 -6.52 12.92
N ASP A 123 -6.40 -6.34 11.81
CA ASP A 123 -6.73 -7.39 10.84
C ASP A 123 -5.53 -7.79 9.95
N ALA A 124 -4.41 -7.07 10.03
CA ALA A 124 -3.18 -7.29 9.27
C ALA A 124 -3.40 -7.43 7.75
N VAL A 125 -4.30 -6.62 7.20
CA VAL A 125 -4.70 -6.70 5.78
C VAL A 125 -3.50 -6.44 4.85
N ASN A 126 -2.68 -5.44 5.20
CA ASN A 126 -1.48 -5.05 4.45
C ASN A 126 -0.28 -4.87 5.37
N GLY A 127 0.90 -5.25 4.88
CA GLY A 127 2.17 -4.85 5.46
C GLY A 127 2.59 -3.47 4.93
N TYR A 128 2.44 -2.43 5.73
CA TYR A 128 2.88 -1.07 5.36
C TYR A 128 4.39 -0.96 5.50
N LEU A 129 5.10 -0.74 4.40
CA LEU A 129 6.56 -0.77 4.37
C LEU A 129 7.18 0.61 4.57
N PHE A 130 6.87 1.55 3.70
CA PHE A 130 7.40 2.91 3.73
C PHE A 130 6.58 3.86 2.85
N SER A 131 6.70 5.14 3.12
CA SER A 131 6.27 6.21 2.22
C SER A 131 7.51 6.79 1.54
N ALA A 132 7.57 6.73 0.21
CA ALA A 132 8.70 7.25 -0.55
C ALA A 132 8.67 8.78 -0.58
N SER A 133 9.80 9.42 -0.23
CA SER A 133 9.99 10.85 -0.45
C SER A 133 10.44 11.11 -1.88
N GLY A 134 9.67 11.90 -2.62
CA GLY A 134 10.10 12.43 -3.90
C GLY A 134 11.18 13.50 -3.69
N LEU A 135 12.33 13.35 -4.35
CA LEU A 135 13.40 14.34 -4.36
C LEU A 135 13.49 14.95 -5.75
N PRO A 136 12.68 15.97 -6.09
CA PRO A 136 12.77 16.62 -7.38
C PRO A 136 14.09 17.36 -7.50
N THR A 137 14.79 17.15 -8.60
CA THR A 137 15.97 17.92 -8.97
C THR A 137 15.62 18.90 -10.08
N MET A 138 16.06 20.14 -9.94
CA MET A 138 15.80 21.19 -10.93
C MET A 138 17.00 22.13 -11.06
N LYS A 139 17.04 22.85 -12.17
CA LYS A 139 18.06 23.90 -12.36
C LYS A 139 17.80 25.06 -11.39
N SER A 140 18.87 25.73 -10.93
CA SER A 140 18.81 26.81 -9.93
C SER A 140 17.96 28.01 -10.31
N HIS A 141 17.67 28.21 -11.61
CA HIS A 141 16.81 29.26 -12.09
C HIS A 141 15.34 28.91 -12.20
N VAL A 142 14.94 27.67 -11.86
CA VAL A 142 13.54 27.25 -11.77
C VAL A 142 13.02 27.61 -10.39
N MET A 143 12.01 28.45 -10.33
CA MET A 143 11.45 29.02 -9.11
C MET A 143 9.97 28.63 -8.95
N GLY A 144 9.45 28.71 -7.73
CA GLY A 144 8.04 28.49 -7.44
C GLY A 144 7.62 27.02 -7.42
N TRP A 145 8.59 26.11 -7.35
CA TRP A 145 8.31 24.68 -7.19
C TRP A 145 7.73 24.39 -5.82
N TRP A 146 6.87 23.39 -5.74
CA TRP A 146 6.29 22.95 -4.48
C TRP A 146 7.34 22.23 -3.62
N GLU A 147 7.47 22.63 -2.36
CA GLU A 147 8.33 21.95 -1.38
C GLU A 147 7.68 20.65 -0.87
N ASN A 148 6.35 20.69 -0.66
CA ASN A 148 5.56 19.57 -0.22
C ASN A 148 4.43 19.28 -1.22
N TYR A 149 4.50 18.13 -1.82
CA TYR A 149 3.58 17.69 -2.86
C TYR A 149 2.41 16.93 -2.24
N PRO A 150 1.18 17.42 -2.29
CA PRO A 150 0.04 16.72 -1.70
C PRO A 150 -0.50 15.57 -2.56
N THR A 151 -0.13 15.53 -3.84
CA THR A 151 -0.60 14.53 -4.81
C THR A 151 0.50 14.23 -5.82
N VAL A 152 0.34 13.17 -6.61
CA VAL A 152 1.26 12.84 -7.72
C VAL A 152 1.07 13.73 -8.96
N ALA A 153 0.06 14.59 -8.98
CA ALA A 153 -0.18 15.52 -10.07
C ALA A 153 0.76 16.73 -10.00
N LEU A 154 1.47 17.00 -11.09
CA LEU A 154 2.37 18.14 -11.20
C LEU A 154 1.57 19.43 -11.48
N ASP A 155 1.36 20.26 -10.46
CA ASP A 155 0.84 21.60 -10.63
C ASP A 155 2.00 22.59 -10.86
N CYS A 156 2.21 22.99 -12.10
CA CYS A 156 3.24 23.95 -12.49
C CYS A 156 2.74 25.40 -12.61
N THR A 157 1.53 25.73 -12.15
CA THR A 157 0.93 27.05 -12.29
C THR A 157 1.73 28.18 -11.62
N ARG A 158 2.53 27.86 -10.61
CA ARG A 158 3.41 28.81 -9.89
C ARG A 158 4.87 28.74 -10.31
N VAL A 159 5.22 27.83 -11.22
CA VAL A 159 6.62 27.66 -11.67
C VAL A 159 6.98 28.72 -12.69
N TRP A 160 8.12 29.38 -12.49
CA TRP A 160 8.65 30.38 -13.38
C TRP A 160 10.17 30.28 -13.48
N LEU A 161 10.74 30.92 -14.52
CA LEU A 161 12.18 30.93 -14.77
C LEU A 161 12.75 32.29 -14.37
N LYS A 162 13.69 32.27 -13.43
CA LYS A 162 14.48 33.43 -13.08
C LYS A 162 15.44 33.73 -14.24
N LYS A 163 15.40 34.99 -14.77
CA LYS A 163 16.33 35.49 -15.78
C LYS A 163 17.70 35.76 -15.19
#